data_c48a2babb67009116407c39bab8f623d
#
_entry.id   c48a2babb67009116407c39bab8f623d
#
_cell.length_a   1.000
_cell.length_b   1.000
_cell.length_c   1.000
_cell.angle_alpha   90.00
_cell.angle_beta   90.00
_cell.angle_gamma   90.00
#
_symmetry.space_group_name_H-M   'P 1'
#
loop_
_entity.id
_entity.type
_entity.pdbx_description
1 polymer ?
#
loop_
_entity_poly.entity_id
_entity_poly.type
_entity_poly.pdbx_seq_one_letter_code
_entity_poly.pdbx_strand_id
1 'polypeptide(L)'
;MAKVLFVKANNRPADQSATVKLYESFLKTYKETHPEDAVTELNLFDAELPYYDLNMLNGLFKVGKGIEATAEEQKAADLANTYLDQFLGADKVVFAFPLWNFTIPAQLLTYLFYLNQAGKTFKYTEQGPVGLVGDKKIALLQARGGVYSEGPMAALEMSLNYVKNTLAFWGINNPEVVVVEGHNQFPDRAEAIIQDGVKRAADLAAKF
;
A
#
# COMPACT_ATOMS: atom_id res chain seq x y z
N MET A 1 -15.01 5.95 16.02
CA MET A 1 -13.58 6.36 15.97
C MET A 1 -12.81 5.19 15.38
N ALA A 2 -12.47 5.28 14.10
CA ALA A 2 -11.68 4.26 13.40
C ALA A 2 -10.17 4.57 13.51
N LYS A 3 -9.33 3.52 13.43
CA LYS A 3 -7.89 3.66 13.28
C LYS A 3 -7.53 3.57 11.80
N VAL A 4 -6.88 4.59 11.27
CA VAL A 4 -6.59 4.71 9.85
C VAL A 4 -5.11 4.85 9.61
N LEU A 5 -4.55 3.96 8.79
CA LEU A 5 -3.14 3.96 8.41
C LEU A 5 -2.99 4.50 6.99
N PHE A 6 -2.23 5.58 6.85
CA PHE A 6 -1.85 6.15 5.55
C PHE A 6 -0.43 5.74 5.20
N VAL A 7 -0.25 4.94 4.17
CA VAL A 7 1.05 4.42 3.70
C VAL A 7 1.44 5.14 2.42
N LYS A 8 2.48 5.97 2.49
CA LYS A 8 3.03 6.71 1.35
C LYS A 8 4.30 6.04 0.83
N ALA A 9 4.28 5.60 -0.43
CA ALA A 9 5.42 5.01 -1.12
C ALA A 9 5.93 5.91 -2.26
N ASN A 10 6.20 7.18 -1.95
CA ASN A 10 6.77 8.15 -2.87
C ASN A 10 7.48 9.26 -2.10
N ASN A 11 8.75 9.54 -2.44
CA ASN A 11 9.56 10.57 -1.80
C ASN A 11 9.73 11.85 -2.64
N ARG A 12 9.05 11.94 -3.79
CA ARG A 12 9.08 13.17 -4.59
C ARG A 12 8.24 14.26 -3.92
N PRO A 13 8.60 15.54 -4.06
CA PRO A 13 7.77 16.63 -3.58
C PRO A 13 6.43 16.70 -4.35
N ALA A 14 5.41 17.30 -3.74
CA ALA A 14 4.05 17.34 -4.27
C ALA A 14 3.94 18.06 -5.63
N ASP A 15 4.73 19.10 -5.85
CA ASP A 15 4.81 19.83 -7.13
C ASP A 15 5.31 18.96 -8.29
N GLN A 16 6.05 17.89 -8.00
CA GLN A 16 6.65 16.98 -8.98
C GLN A 16 5.99 15.60 -9.03
N SER A 17 4.92 15.36 -8.27
CA SER A 17 4.33 14.02 -8.16
C SER A 17 2.81 14.02 -8.09
N ALA A 18 2.17 13.50 -9.13
CA ALA A 18 0.72 13.29 -9.13
C ALA A 18 0.29 12.35 -7.98
N THR A 19 1.05 11.29 -7.68
CA THR A 19 0.75 10.39 -6.54
C THR A 19 0.71 11.14 -5.22
N VAL A 20 1.68 12.05 -4.98
CA VAL A 20 1.73 12.81 -3.72
C VAL A 20 0.59 13.81 -3.66
N LYS A 21 0.22 14.45 -4.78
CA LYS A 21 -0.98 15.31 -4.85
C LYS A 21 -2.26 14.54 -4.49
N LEU A 22 -2.42 13.31 -4.99
CA LEU A 22 -3.56 12.44 -4.60
C LEU A 22 -3.55 12.16 -3.10
N TYR A 23 -2.39 11.76 -2.57
CA TYR A 23 -2.21 11.45 -1.15
C TYR A 23 -2.57 12.64 -0.26
N GLU A 24 -2.02 13.81 -0.53
CA GLU A 24 -2.26 15.02 0.26
C GLU A 24 -3.72 15.46 0.21
N SER A 25 -4.34 15.40 -0.97
CA SER A 25 -5.76 15.73 -1.14
C SER A 25 -6.66 14.78 -0.36
N PHE A 26 -6.40 13.47 -0.46
CA PHE A 26 -7.15 12.45 0.28
C PHE A 26 -6.97 12.64 1.79
N LEU A 27 -5.73 12.77 2.27
CA LEU A 27 -5.41 12.91 3.69
C LEU A 27 -6.07 14.17 4.29
N LYS A 28 -5.96 15.30 3.60
CA LYS A 28 -6.56 16.56 4.03
C LYS A 28 -8.07 16.42 4.16
N THR A 29 -8.73 15.98 3.10
CA THR A 29 -10.20 15.82 3.10
C THR A 29 -10.65 14.79 4.14
N TYR A 30 -9.90 13.68 4.28
CA TYR A 30 -10.24 12.67 5.29
C TYR A 30 -10.19 13.24 6.70
N LYS A 31 -9.14 13.96 7.08
CA LYS A 31 -9.03 14.61 8.41
C LYS A 31 -10.11 15.64 8.66
N GLU A 32 -10.52 16.37 7.63
CA GLU A 32 -11.60 17.38 7.73
C GLU A 32 -12.99 16.74 7.90
N THR A 33 -13.23 15.60 7.24
CA THR A 33 -14.56 14.93 7.25
C THR A 33 -14.71 13.86 8.33
N HIS A 34 -13.60 13.36 8.89
CA HIS A 34 -13.56 12.32 9.93
C HIS A 34 -12.66 12.74 11.09
N PRO A 35 -12.96 13.89 11.77
CA PRO A 35 -12.08 14.46 12.79
C PRO A 35 -11.89 13.58 14.02
N GLU A 36 -12.81 12.62 14.26
CA GLU A 36 -12.74 11.69 15.39
C GLU A 36 -11.88 10.45 15.14
N ASP A 37 -11.44 10.20 13.88
CA ASP A 37 -10.66 9.02 13.55
C ASP A 37 -9.18 9.23 13.87
N ALA A 38 -8.53 8.17 14.39
CA ALA A 38 -7.11 8.18 14.70
C ALA A 38 -6.29 7.91 13.45
N VAL A 39 -5.67 8.95 12.88
CA VAL A 39 -4.85 8.87 11.68
C VAL A 39 -3.38 8.67 12.02
N THR A 40 -2.78 7.63 11.48
CA THR A 40 -1.33 7.37 11.50
C THR A 40 -0.78 7.47 10.08
N GLU A 41 0.31 8.21 9.89
CA GLU A 41 0.99 8.37 8.60
C GLU A 41 2.31 7.60 8.61
N LEU A 42 2.55 6.77 7.60
CA LEU A 42 3.77 6.01 7.37
C LEU A 42 4.36 6.35 6.01
N ASN A 43 5.48 7.09 6.00
CA ASN A 43 6.26 7.32 4.79
C ASN A 43 7.33 6.22 4.67
N LEU A 44 7.18 5.34 3.70
CA LEU A 44 8.08 4.20 3.51
C LEU A 44 9.51 4.60 3.10
N PHE A 45 9.74 5.84 2.65
CA PHE A 45 11.07 6.32 2.32
C PHE A 45 11.81 6.89 3.52
N ASP A 46 11.11 7.19 4.62
CA ASP A 46 11.69 7.63 5.89
C ASP A 46 11.75 6.49 6.91
N ALA A 47 11.14 5.35 6.57
CA ALA A 47 11.05 4.18 7.44
C ALA A 47 12.29 3.28 7.33
N GLU A 48 12.65 2.59 8.41
CA GLU A 48 13.66 1.54 8.40
C GLU A 48 13.10 0.28 7.75
N LEU A 49 13.47 0.01 6.50
CA LEU A 49 12.99 -1.11 5.70
C LEU A 49 14.17 -1.89 5.08
N PRO A 50 14.95 -2.65 5.88
CA PRO A 50 15.96 -3.54 5.34
C PRO A 50 15.34 -4.55 4.37
N TYR A 51 16.12 -4.98 3.38
CA TYR A 51 15.65 -5.96 2.42
C TYR A 51 15.22 -7.26 3.10
N TYR A 52 14.25 -7.94 2.49
CA TYR A 52 13.79 -9.25 2.93
C TYR A 52 14.87 -10.32 2.63
N ASP A 53 15.77 -10.49 3.58
CA ASP A 53 16.94 -11.38 3.49
C ASP A 53 16.74 -12.69 4.28
N LEU A 54 17.82 -13.47 4.42
CA LEU A 54 17.80 -14.74 5.11
C LEU A 54 17.44 -14.57 6.61
N ASN A 55 17.94 -13.52 7.27
CA ASN A 55 17.65 -13.28 8.68
C ASN A 55 16.16 -12.92 8.86
N MET A 56 15.60 -12.12 7.96
CA MET A 56 14.18 -11.78 7.95
C MET A 56 13.32 -13.04 7.74
N LEU A 57 13.64 -13.85 6.70
CA LEU A 57 12.91 -15.08 6.40
C LEU A 57 12.94 -16.08 7.56
N ASN A 58 14.13 -16.37 8.09
CA ASN A 58 14.30 -17.31 9.20
C ASN A 58 13.69 -16.76 10.49
N GLY A 59 13.88 -15.47 10.77
CA GLY A 59 13.35 -14.83 11.97
C GLY A 59 11.84 -14.90 12.04
N LEU A 60 11.14 -14.50 10.98
CA LEU A 60 9.68 -14.60 10.91
C LEU A 60 9.18 -16.03 11.03
N PHE A 61 9.86 -17.00 10.39
CA PHE A 61 9.50 -18.41 10.50
C PHE A 61 9.69 -18.94 11.92
N LYS A 62 10.87 -18.73 12.52
CA LYS A 62 11.21 -19.26 13.86
C LYS A 62 10.35 -18.62 14.94
N VAL A 63 10.25 -17.29 14.97
CA VAL A 63 9.43 -16.53 15.93
C VAL A 63 7.96 -16.93 15.80
N GLY A 64 7.44 -17.04 14.57
CA GLY A 64 6.06 -17.48 14.32
C GLY A 64 5.75 -18.92 14.76
N LYS A 65 6.78 -19.77 14.94
CA LYS A 65 6.67 -21.16 15.40
C LYS A 65 7.10 -21.35 16.86
N GLY A 66 7.56 -20.31 17.55
CA GLY A 66 8.11 -20.42 18.90
C GLY A 66 9.44 -21.20 18.94
N ILE A 67 10.20 -21.19 17.83
CA ILE A 67 11.54 -21.79 17.72
C ILE A 67 12.56 -20.71 18.08
N GLU A 68 13.64 -21.11 18.75
CA GLU A 68 14.73 -20.21 19.13
C GLU A 68 15.37 -19.60 17.88
N ALA A 69 15.42 -18.25 17.84
CA ALA A 69 16.03 -17.46 16.78
C ALA A 69 17.36 -16.88 17.26
N THR A 70 18.29 -16.59 16.33
CA THR A 70 19.47 -15.80 16.68
C THR A 70 19.07 -14.34 16.99
N ALA A 71 19.98 -13.57 17.58
CA ALA A 71 19.71 -12.16 17.90
C ALA A 71 19.38 -11.34 16.64
N GLU A 72 20.06 -11.61 15.52
CA GLU A 72 19.84 -10.95 14.23
C GLU A 72 18.48 -11.35 13.62
N GLU A 73 18.15 -12.63 13.67
CA GLU A 73 16.85 -13.15 13.20
C GLU A 73 15.69 -12.58 14.05
N GLN A 74 15.86 -12.52 15.38
CA GLN A 74 14.86 -11.94 16.29
C GLN A 74 14.66 -10.45 15.99
N LYS A 75 15.74 -9.68 15.87
CA LYS A 75 15.67 -8.26 15.54
C LYS A 75 14.97 -8.00 14.19
N ALA A 76 15.25 -8.82 13.18
CA ALA A 76 14.61 -8.72 11.87
C ALA A 76 13.10 -9.01 11.97
N ALA A 77 12.72 -10.09 12.69
CA ALA A 77 11.32 -10.45 12.91
C ALA A 77 10.56 -9.37 13.70
N ASP A 78 11.15 -8.82 14.76
CA ASP A 78 10.54 -7.77 15.59
C ASP A 78 10.24 -6.51 14.75
N LEU A 79 11.18 -6.12 13.87
CA LEU A 79 10.99 -5.00 12.97
C LEU A 79 9.81 -5.25 12.01
N ALA A 80 9.78 -6.38 11.32
CA ALA A 80 8.67 -6.72 10.42
C ALA A 80 7.32 -6.83 11.16
N ASN A 81 7.32 -7.40 12.37
CA ASN A 81 6.12 -7.51 13.19
C ASN A 81 5.62 -6.15 13.66
N THR A 82 6.49 -5.16 13.89
CA THR A 82 6.07 -3.79 14.20
C THR A 82 5.20 -3.21 13.08
N TYR A 83 5.59 -3.39 11.81
CA TYR A 83 4.80 -2.94 10.65
C TYR A 83 3.54 -3.77 10.46
N LEU A 84 3.62 -5.08 10.68
CA LEU A 84 2.46 -5.97 10.62
C LEU A 84 1.41 -5.59 11.66
N ASP A 85 1.80 -5.37 12.91
CA ASP A 85 0.89 -5.01 14.00
C ASP A 85 0.23 -3.65 13.75
N GLN A 86 0.97 -2.69 13.17
CA GLN A 86 0.42 -1.40 12.74
C GLN A 86 -0.65 -1.59 11.66
N PHE A 87 -0.40 -2.44 10.65
CA PHE A 87 -1.36 -2.78 9.62
C PHE A 87 -2.57 -3.53 10.19
N LEU A 88 -2.34 -4.55 11.02
CA LEU A 88 -3.42 -5.35 11.62
C LEU A 88 -4.30 -4.52 12.57
N GLY A 89 -3.70 -3.58 13.28
CA GLY A 89 -4.40 -2.69 14.21
C GLY A 89 -5.23 -1.58 13.54
N ALA A 90 -5.08 -1.36 12.22
CA ALA A 90 -5.85 -0.38 11.49
C ALA A 90 -7.17 -0.95 10.97
N ASP A 91 -8.26 -0.21 11.10
CA ASP A 91 -9.58 -0.53 10.50
C ASP A 91 -9.60 -0.21 9.01
N LYS A 92 -8.93 0.89 8.64
CA LYS A 92 -8.82 1.40 7.26
C LYS A 92 -7.37 1.63 6.90
N VAL A 93 -6.99 1.34 5.65
CA VAL A 93 -5.63 1.62 5.15
C VAL A 93 -5.68 2.29 3.78
N VAL A 94 -4.90 3.34 3.62
CA VAL A 94 -4.74 4.06 2.35
C VAL A 94 -3.32 3.88 1.85
N PHE A 95 -3.14 3.27 0.69
CA PHE A 95 -1.85 3.15 0.02
C PHE A 95 -1.73 4.16 -1.11
N ALA A 96 -0.68 4.97 -1.10
CA ALA A 96 -0.37 5.88 -2.20
C ALA A 96 0.99 5.52 -2.82
N PHE A 97 1.00 5.17 -4.11
CA PHE A 97 2.19 4.70 -4.81
C PHE A 97 2.15 5.00 -6.31
N PRO A 98 3.29 5.26 -6.95
CA PRO A 98 3.40 5.40 -8.40
C PRO A 98 3.57 4.05 -9.10
N LEU A 99 3.42 4.06 -10.42
CA LEU A 99 4.02 3.04 -11.28
C LEU A 99 5.42 3.51 -11.68
N TRP A 100 6.47 2.85 -11.19
CA TRP A 100 7.86 3.08 -11.56
C TRP A 100 8.44 1.82 -12.22
N ASN A 101 9.00 1.97 -13.42
CA ASN A 101 9.53 0.84 -14.19
C ASN A 101 8.57 -0.36 -14.23
N PHE A 102 7.29 -0.07 -14.52
CA PHE A 102 6.17 -1.02 -14.64
C PHE A 102 5.71 -1.69 -13.34
N THR A 103 6.34 -1.40 -12.20
CA THR A 103 6.02 -2.02 -10.90
C THR A 103 5.87 -0.98 -9.79
N ILE A 104 5.71 -1.45 -8.55
CA ILE A 104 5.67 -0.62 -7.34
C ILE A 104 7.10 -0.22 -6.90
N PRO A 105 7.27 0.86 -6.13
CA PRO A 105 8.55 1.18 -5.47
C PRO A 105 9.04 0.02 -4.59
N ALA A 106 10.36 -0.19 -4.56
CA ALA A 106 11.00 -1.26 -3.79
C ALA A 106 10.64 -1.21 -2.29
N GLN A 107 10.47 -0.01 -1.73
CA GLN A 107 10.04 0.19 -0.35
C GLN A 107 8.65 -0.39 -0.10
N LEU A 108 7.71 -0.19 -1.03
CA LEU A 108 6.37 -0.78 -0.91
C LEU A 108 6.42 -2.30 -1.05
N LEU A 109 7.25 -2.83 -1.96
CA LEU A 109 7.44 -4.27 -2.11
C LEU A 109 7.97 -4.89 -0.81
N THR A 110 9.01 -4.30 -0.22
CA THR A 110 9.58 -4.75 1.07
C THR A 110 8.53 -4.70 2.18
N TYR A 111 7.78 -3.60 2.28
CA TYR A 111 6.70 -3.46 3.26
C TYR A 111 5.63 -4.55 3.10
N LEU A 112 5.15 -4.81 1.87
CA LEU A 112 4.18 -5.88 1.62
C LEU A 112 4.73 -7.27 1.95
N PHE A 113 6.04 -7.51 1.78
CA PHE A 113 6.68 -8.77 2.20
C PHE A 113 6.63 -8.95 3.71
N TYR A 114 6.84 -7.89 4.49
CA TYR A 114 6.72 -7.95 5.95
C TYR A 114 5.30 -8.29 6.40
N LEU A 115 4.29 -7.78 5.69
CA LEU A 115 2.89 -8.05 6.01
C LEU A 115 2.44 -9.45 5.60
N ASN A 116 3.11 -10.09 4.62
CA ASN A 116 2.68 -11.36 4.05
C ASN A 116 3.11 -12.55 4.91
N GLN A 117 2.44 -12.73 6.07
CA GLN A 117 2.79 -13.76 7.05
C GLN A 117 1.68 -14.78 7.24
N ALA A 118 2.03 -16.07 7.12
CA ALA A 118 1.13 -17.19 7.38
C ALA A 118 0.66 -17.20 8.86
N GLY A 119 -0.64 -17.37 9.06
CA GLY A 119 -1.27 -17.29 10.38
C GLY A 119 -1.61 -15.88 10.86
N LYS A 120 -1.27 -14.84 10.05
CA LYS A 120 -1.54 -13.44 10.35
C LYS A 120 -2.42 -12.79 9.28
N THR A 121 -1.92 -12.60 8.06
CA THR A 121 -2.69 -12.03 6.94
C THR A 121 -3.36 -13.09 6.07
N PHE A 122 -2.86 -14.31 6.09
CA PHE A 122 -3.46 -15.47 5.41
C PHE A 122 -3.12 -16.77 6.16
N LYS A 123 -3.78 -17.88 5.79
CA LYS A 123 -3.43 -19.22 6.24
C LYS A 123 -3.60 -20.26 5.14
N TYR A 124 -2.83 -21.33 5.20
CA TYR A 124 -3.04 -22.50 4.34
C TYR A 124 -4.09 -23.43 4.93
N THR A 125 -4.97 -23.97 4.08
CA THR A 125 -5.96 -25.00 4.41
C THR A 125 -5.86 -26.13 3.38
N GLU A 126 -6.54 -27.25 3.61
CA GLU A 126 -6.63 -28.35 2.65
C GLU A 126 -7.26 -27.93 1.31
N GLN A 127 -8.11 -26.89 1.33
CA GLN A 127 -8.77 -26.33 0.14
C GLN A 127 -7.97 -25.20 -0.51
N GLY A 128 -6.78 -24.89 -0.01
CA GLY A 128 -5.92 -23.81 -0.49
C GLY A 128 -5.75 -22.66 0.53
N PRO A 129 -5.11 -21.56 0.12
CA PRO A 129 -4.90 -20.40 1.00
C PRO A 129 -6.21 -19.65 1.27
N VAL A 130 -6.36 -19.14 2.49
CA VAL A 130 -7.49 -18.33 2.94
C VAL A 130 -6.95 -17.05 3.57
N GLY A 131 -7.47 -15.88 3.13
CA GLY A 131 -7.14 -14.58 3.70
C GLY A 131 -7.78 -14.39 5.07
N LEU A 132 -7.12 -13.65 5.95
CA LEU A 132 -7.52 -13.46 7.34
C LEU A 132 -7.88 -12.03 7.71
N VAL A 133 -7.74 -11.05 6.76
CA VAL A 133 -7.93 -9.63 7.03
C VAL A 133 -8.93 -8.97 6.05
N GLY A 134 -9.90 -9.74 5.59
CA GLY A 134 -10.90 -9.32 4.59
C GLY A 134 -11.89 -8.25 5.07
N ASP A 135 -11.94 -7.94 6.34
CA ASP A 135 -12.77 -6.92 6.98
C ASP A 135 -12.20 -5.50 6.87
N LYS A 136 -10.91 -5.37 6.47
CA LYS A 136 -10.26 -4.06 6.34
C LYS A 136 -10.76 -3.28 5.13
N LYS A 137 -11.03 -1.98 5.34
CA LYS A 137 -11.35 -1.06 4.25
C LYS A 137 -10.06 -0.49 3.66
N ILE A 138 -9.85 -0.68 2.37
CA ILE A 138 -8.61 -0.28 1.69
C ILE A 138 -8.90 0.72 0.57
N ALA A 139 -8.08 1.79 0.49
CA ALA A 139 -8.02 2.68 -0.67
C ALA A 139 -6.62 2.64 -1.31
N LEU A 140 -6.59 2.58 -2.63
CA LEU A 140 -5.37 2.59 -3.45
C LEU A 140 -5.35 3.87 -4.29
N LEU A 141 -4.37 4.72 -4.07
CA LEU A 141 -4.13 5.97 -4.80
C LEU A 141 -2.89 5.80 -5.68
N GLN A 142 -3.09 5.69 -6.99
CA GLN A 142 -2.00 5.44 -7.91
C GLN A 142 -1.89 6.52 -8.99
N ALA A 143 -0.65 6.89 -9.34
CA ALA A 143 -0.39 7.68 -10.54
C ALA A 143 0.64 7.00 -11.44
N ARG A 144 0.42 7.10 -12.77
CA ARG A 144 1.27 6.55 -13.82
C ARG A 144 1.30 7.48 -15.03
N GLY A 145 2.50 7.73 -15.58
CA GLY A 145 2.68 8.75 -16.61
C GLY A 145 2.03 8.44 -17.94
N GLY A 146 2.03 7.17 -18.36
CA GLY A 146 1.36 6.66 -19.56
C GLY A 146 -0.01 6.07 -19.24
N VAL A 147 -0.76 5.69 -20.29
CA VAL A 147 -2.00 4.92 -20.21
C VAL A 147 -1.65 3.43 -20.17
N TYR A 148 -2.07 2.76 -19.09
CA TYR A 148 -1.84 1.33 -18.83
C TYR A 148 -3.15 0.57 -18.52
N SER A 149 -4.30 1.24 -18.56
CA SER A 149 -5.60 0.60 -18.37
C SER A 149 -6.08 -0.16 -19.62
N GLU A 150 -5.51 0.17 -20.79
CA GLU A 150 -5.90 -0.39 -22.08
C GLU A 150 -4.73 -0.43 -23.06
N GLY A 151 -4.94 -1.06 -24.22
CA GLY A 151 -3.98 -1.13 -25.32
C GLY A 151 -2.77 -2.03 -25.01
N PRO A 152 -1.70 -1.93 -25.81
CA PRO A 152 -0.54 -2.82 -25.71
C PRO A 152 0.26 -2.67 -24.41
N MET A 153 0.14 -1.52 -23.74
CA MET A 153 0.83 -1.26 -22.47
C MET A 153 0.13 -1.87 -21.26
N ALA A 154 -1.11 -2.35 -21.39
CA ALA A 154 -1.88 -2.91 -20.27
C ALA A 154 -1.19 -4.14 -19.63
N ALA A 155 -0.51 -4.96 -20.44
CA ALA A 155 0.24 -6.11 -19.94
C ALA A 155 1.47 -5.72 -19.07
N LEU A 156 1.93 -4.49 -19.15
CA LEU A 156 3.05 -3.95 -18.37
C LEU A 156 2.58 -3.24 -17.08
N GLU A 157 1.30 -3.21 -16.82
CA GLU A 157 0.77 -2.73 -15.53
C GLU A 157 0.93 -3.82 -14.45
N MET A 158 2.10 -3.85 -13.80
CA MET A 158 2.44 -4.81 -12.74
C MET A 158 2.46 -4.17 -11.35
N SER A 159 1.96 -2.95 -11.20
CA SER A 159 1.95 -2.25 -9.91
C SER A 159 0.60 -2.35 -9.19
N LEU A 160 -0.45 -1.81 -9.76
CA LEU A 160 -1.80 -1.89 -9.18
C LEU A 160 -2.29 -3.35 -9.12
N ASN A 161 -2.04 -4.11 -10.19
CA ASN A 161 -2.41 -5.52 -10.25
C ASN A 161 -1.68 -6.34 -9.18
N TYR A 162 -0.38 -6.07 -8.94
CA TYR A 162 0.37 -6.75 -7.88
C TYR A 162 -0.22 -6.45 -6.49
N VAL A 163 -0.48 -5.17 -6.19
CA VAL A 163 -1.06 -4.79 -4.89
C VAL A 163 -2.46 -5.40 -4.71
N LYS A 164 -3.32 -5.32 -5.73
CA LYS A 164 -4.67 -5.91 -5.67
C LYS A 164 -4.63 -7.42 -5.46
N ASN A 165 -3.75 -8.14 -6.17
CA ASN A 165 -3.61 -9.59 -6.00
C ASN A 165 -3.09 -9.95 -4.61
N THR A 166 -2.15 -9.18 -4.06
CA THR A 166 -1.64 -9.36 -2.68
C THR A 166 -2.77 -9.14 -1.67
N LEU A 167 -3.55 -8.08 -1.82
CA LEU A 167 -4.70 -7.80 -0.96
C LEU A 167 -5.78 -8.90 -1.07
N ALA A 168 -6.08 -9.36 -2.28
CA ALA A 168 -7.03 -10.46 -2.51
C ALA A 168 -6.56 -11.77 -1.85
N PHE A 169 -5.25 -12.06 -1.90
CA PHE A 169 -4.66 -13.19 -1.18
C PHE A 169 -4.84 -13.09 0.35
N TRP A 170 -4.90 -11.88 0.89
CA TRP A 170 -5.21 -11.62 2.30
C TRP A 170 -6.72 -11.56 2.60
N GLY A 171 -7.57 -11.73 1.58
CA GLY A 171 -9.04 -11.73 1.69
C GLY A 171 -9.70 -10.38 1.39
N ILE A 172 -8.95 -9.35 1.02
CA ILE A 172 -9.46 -8.02 0.70
C ILE A 172 -9.71 -7.94 -0.82
N ASN A 173 -10.96 -8.17 -1.24
CA ASN A 173 -11.29 -8.34 -2.66
C ASN A 173 -11.74 -7.06 -3.37
N ASN A 174 -12.21 -6.05 -2.65
CA ASN A 174 -12.81 -4.85 -3.21
C ASN A 174 -12.18 -3.57 -2.64
N PRO A 175 -10.88 -3.32 -2.87
CA PRO A 175 -10.29 -2.03 -2.47
C PRO A 175 -10.87 -0.91 -3.34
N GLU A 176 -11.10 0.26 -2.73
CA GLU A 176 -11.41 1.49 -3.46
C GLU A 176 -10.16 1.93 -4.25
N VAL A 177 -10.32 2.45 -5.47
CA VAL A 177 -9.17 2.76 -6.32
C VAL A 177 -9.34 4.12 -7.00
N VAL A 178 -8.33 4.96 -6.87
CA VAL A 178 -8.17 6.18 -7.66
C VAL A 178 -6.88 6.08 -8.47
N VAL A 179 -7.01 6.08 -9.80
CA VAL A 179 -5.87 6.07 -10.73
C VAL A 179 -5.83 7.37 -11.51
N VAL A 180 -4.65 7.99 -11.57
CA VAL A 180 -4.30 9.04 -12.53
C VAL A 180 -3.33 8.46 -13.54
N GLU A 181 -3.69 8.48 -14.83
CA GLU A 181 -2.83 7.98 -15.90
C GLU A 181 -2.79 8.91 -17.11
N GLY A 182 -1.72 8.80 -17.89
CA GLY A 182 -1.57 9.51 -19.15
C GLY A 182 -1.09 10.96 -19.05
N HIS A 183 -0.83 11.49 -17.85
CA HIS A 183 -0.42 12.88 -17.68
C HIS A 183 0.95 13.22 -18.30
N ASN A 184 1.86 12.24 -18.49
CA ASN A 184 3.09 12.44 -19.25
C ASN A 184 2.90 12.15 -20.75
N GLN A 185 1.98 11.25 -21.09
CA GLN A 185 1.67 10.91 -22.48
C GLN A 185 0.91 12.05 -23.18
N PHE A 186 0.15 12.82 -22.44
CA PHE A 186 -0.66 13.93 -22.95
C PHE A 186 -0.32 15.24 -22.22
N PRO A 187 0.83 15.87 -22.51
CA PRO A 187 1.31 17.05 -21.78
C PRO A 187 0.32 18.22 -21.79
N ASP A 188 -0.37 18.43 -22.90
CA ASP A 188 -1.36 19.52 -23.05
C ASP A 188 -2.58 19.37 -22.14
N ARG A 189 -2.84 18.18 -21.64
CA ARG A 189 -3.95 17.86 -20.73
C ARG A 189 -3.47 17.43 -19.34
N ALA A 190 -2.17 17.46 -19.10
CA ALA A 190 -1.57 16.89 -17.89
C ALA A 190 -2.18 17.47 -16.61
N GLU A 191 -2.32 18.79 -16.53
CA GLU A 191 -2.90 19.46 -15.38
C GLU A 191 -4.37 19.06 -15.17
N ALA A 192 -5.18 19.03 -16.22
CA ALA A 192 -6.58 18.63 -16.14
C ALA A 192 -6.73 17.15 -15.67
N ILE A 193 -5.88 16.25 -16.17
CA ILE A 193 -5.84 14.83 -15.77
C ILE A 193 -5.51 14.71 -14.29
N ILE A 194 -4.51 15.44 -13.81
CA ILE A 194 -4.09 15.41 -12.41
C ILE A 194 -5.17 15.99 -11.50
N GLN A 195 -5.76 17.14 -11.86
CA GLN A 195 -6.80 17.80 -11.07
C GLN A 195 -8.09 16.97 -10.96
N ASP A 196 -8.49 16.27 -12.04
CA ASP A 196 -9.58 15.31 -11.98
C ASP A 196 -9.29 14.19 -10.95
N GLY A 197 -8.08 13.63 -10.99
CA GLY A 197 -7.66 12.63 -10.03
C GLY A 197 -7.66 13.14 -8.58
N VAL A 198 -7.14 14.34 -8.35
CA VAL A 198 -7.12 15.00 -7.04
C VAL A 198 -8.55 15.19 -6.51
N LYS A 199 -9.47 15.62 -7.36
CA LYS A 199 -10.91 15.74 -7.00
C LYS A 199 -11.49 14.37 -6.64
N ARG A 200 -11.29 13.33 -7.47
CA ARG A 200 -11.76 11.97 -7.19
C ARG A 200 -11.19 11.42 -5.88
N ALA A 201 -9.93 11.73 -5.56
CA ALA A 201 -9.32 11.35 -4.30
C ALA A 201 -10.00 12.04 -3.10
N ALA A 202 -10.30 13.34 -3.20
CA ALA A 202 -11.07 14.06 -2.18
C ALA A 202 -12.51 13.52 -2.04
N ASP A 203 -13.20 13.31 -3.17
CA ASP A 203 -14.57 12.76 -3.18
C ASP A 203 -14.65 11.36 -2.55
N LEU A 204 -13.60 10.53 -2.74
CA LEU A 204 -13.49 9.23 -2.10
C LEU A 204 -13.22 9.38 -0.60
N ALA A 205 -12.29 10.25 -0.22
CA ALA A 205 -11.90 10.47 1.18
C ALA A 205 -13.08 10.90 2.06
N ALA A 206 -13.97 11.76 1.52
CA ALA A 206 -15.12 12.26 2.25
C ALA A 206 -16.14 11.17 2.67
N LYS A 207 -16.12 10.02 2.01
CA LYS A 207 -17.03 8.88 2.27
C LYS A 207 -16.31 7.58 2.64
N PHE A 208 -14.99 7.61 2.73
CA PHE A 208 -14.14 6.47 3.08
C PHE A 208 -14.16 6.23 4.58
#